data_39fc47593b4edde4c555954fc08f354d
#
_entry.id   39fc47593b4edde4c555954fc08f354d
#
_cell.length_a   1.000
_cell.length_b   1.000
_cell.length_c   1.000
_cell.angle_alpha   90.00
_cell.angle_beta   90.00
_cell.angle_gamma   90.00
#
_symmetry.space_group_name_H-M   'P 1'
#
loop_
_entity.id
_entity.type
_entity.pdbx_description
1 polymer ?
#
loop_
_entity_poly.entity_id
_entity_poly.type
_entity_poly.pdbx_seq_one_letter_code
_entity_poly.pdbx_strand_id
1 'polypeptide(L)'
;RTLETAGVDREMARREFLESPIYKSLLLSPDGKITIIRINFKRDEKYFSLMYRRNDLRDKKKEFGLGKEEEVLFVKTRQEFRDYHAQVIDDEDRLIRTVRGIMDRHRNNAEMFLGGVPMITSDMIGFIEHDLETFGLGVLAFLILILSLFFKKFRWVALPMSCCIITV
;
A
#
# COMPACT_ATOMS: atom_id res chain seq x y z
N ARG A 1 -8.03 15.85 28.83
CA ARG A 1 -7.66 15.00 29.98
C ARG A 1 -7.51 13.58 29.47
N THR A 2 -6.49 12.86 29.92
CA THR A 2 -6.27 11.45 29.61
C THR A 2 -6.67 10.59 30.82
N LEU A 3 -6.93 9.31 30.63
CA LEU A 3 -7.24 8.36 31.72
C LEU A 3 -6.07 8.18 32.72
N GLU A 4 -4.89 8.70 32.37
CA GLU A 4 -3.69 8.71 33.22
C GLU A 4 -3.60 9.96 34.11
N THR A 5 -4.44 10.96 33.83
CA THR A 5 -4.43 12.22 34.63
C THR A 5 -4.92 11.93 36.05
N ALA A 6 -4.17 12.39 37.06
CA ALA A 6 -4.56 12.22 38.46
C ALA A 6 -5.94 12.83 38.73
N GLY A 7 -6.83 12.08 39.42
CA GLY A 7 -8.20 12.52 39.74
C GLY A 7 -9.26 12.15 38.68
N VAL A 8 -8.93 11.37 37.68
CA VAL A 8 -9.93 10.81 36.72
C VAL A 8 -10.52 9.51 37.30
N ASP A 9 -11.85 9.51 37.46
CA ASP A 9 -12.58 8.30 37.83
C ASP A 9 -12.66 7.34 36.64
N ARG A 10 -11.87 6.26 36.70
CA ARG A 10 -11.79 5.27 35.64
C ARG A 10 -13.09 4.45 35.49
N GLU A 11 -13.85 4.27 36.56
CA GLU A 11 -15.12 3.54 36.48
C GLU A 11 -16.20 4.38 35.82
N MET A 12 -16.25 5.68 36.10
CA MET A 12 -17.14 6.61 35.41
C MET A 12 -16.79 6.68 33.91
N ALA A 13 -15.52 6.82 33.58
CA ALA A 13 -15.06 6.81 32.19
C ALA A 13 -15.44 5.51 31.47
N ARG A 14 -15.24 4.34 32.10
CA ARG A 14 -15.64 3.05 31.54
C ARG A 14 -17.15 2.96 31.28
N ARG A 15 -17.97 3.45 32.21
CA ARG A 15 -19.42 3.48 32.03
C ARG A 15 -19.81 4.38 30.87
N GLU A 16 -19.20 5.55 30.75
CA GLU A 16 -19.46 6.48 29.65
C GLU A 16 -19.08 5.86 28.30
N PHE A 17 -17.94 5.16 28.19
CA PHE A 17 -17.56 4.45 26.96
C PHE A 17 -18.52 3.33 26.57
N LEU A 18 -19.11 2.63 27.54
CA LEU A 18 -20.04 1.52 27.30
C LEU A 18 -21.47 1.96 26.99
N GLU A 19 -21.93 3.06 27.60
CA GLU A 19 -23.31 3.51 27.57
C GLU A 19 -23.55 4.67 26.59
N SER A 20 -22.54 5.50 26.34
CA SER A 20 -22.66 6.67 25.44
C SER A 20 -22.98 6.25 24.00
N PRO A 21 -24.00 6.85 23.39
CA PRO A 21 -24.34 6.57 22.00
C PRO A 21 -23.24 6.97 21.00
N ILE A 22 -22.28 7.79 21.42
CA ILE A 22 -21.13 8.24 20.59
C ILE A 22 -20.04 7.17 20.55
N TYR A 23 -19.83 6.46 21.65
CA TYR A 23 -18.70 5.52 21.77
C TYR A 23 -19.13 4.06 21.67
N LYS A 24 -20.35 3.75 22.06
CA LYS A 24 -20.92 2.42 22.03
C LYS A 24 -20.95 1.87 20.60
N SER A 25 -20.41 0.70 20.41
CA SER A 25 -20.32 0.00 19.10
C SER A 25 -19.48 0.72 18.02
N LEU A 26 -18.93 1.90 18.30
CA LEU A 26 -18.02 2.61 17.38
C LEU A 26 -16.56 2.47 17.79
N LEU A 27 -16.26 2.72 19.06
CA LEU A 27 -14.89 2.65 19.59
C LEU A 27 -14.67 1.48 20.53
N LEU A 28 -15.76 0.98 21.14
CA LEU A 28 -15.73 -0.12 22.10
C LEU A 28 -16.85 -1.09 21.77
N SER A 29 -16.56 -2.41 21.81
CA SER A 29 -17.60 -3.43 21.70
C SER A 29 -18.55 -3.39 22.90
N PRO A 30 -19.81 -3.88 22.75
CA PRO A 30 -20.77 -3.86 23.84
C PRO A 30 -20.33 -4.61 25.12
N ASP A 31 -19.46 -5.62 24.96
CA ASP A 31 -18.85 -6.39 26.04
C ASP A 31 -17.58 -5.76 26.63
N GLY A 32 -17.14 -4.63 26.05
CA GLY A 32 -15.95 -3.91 26.49
C GLY A 32 -14.62 -4.60 26.26
N LYS A 33 -14.58 -5.65 25.42
CA LYS A 33 -13.38 -6.47 25.18
C LYS A 33 -12.61 -6.04 23.93
N ILE A 34 -13.26 -5.40 22.96
CA ILE A 34 -12.65 -4.98 21.71
C ILE A 34 -12.69 -3.47 21.62
N THR A 35 -11.56 -2.86 21.27
CA THR A 35 -11.45 -1.43 21.04
C THR A 35 -10.66 -1.13 19.78
N ILE A 36 -10.78 0.08 19.25
CA ILE A 36 -10.13 0.54 18.05
C ILE A 36 -9.12 1.65 18.40
N ILE A 37 -7.89 1.49 17.93
CA ILE A 37 -6.88 2.55 17.95
C ILE A 37 -6.80 3.13 16.55
N ARG A 38 -7.18 4.39 16.39
CA ARG A 38 -7.11 5.08 15.10
C ARG A 38 -5.80 5.84 14.97
N ILE A 39 -5.01 5.49 13.97
CA ILE A 39 -3.77 6.19 13.61
C ILE A 39 -4.07 7.08 12.40
N ASN A 40 -3.90 8.39 12.54
CA ASN A 40 -4.07 9.33 11.44
C ASN A 40 -2.68 9.74 10.92
N PHE A 41 -2.44 9.50 9.65
CA PHE A 41 -1.24 9.99 8.98
C PHE A 41 -1.42 11.45 8.56
N LYS A 42 -0.31 12.20 8.59
CA LYS A 42 -0.31 13.58 8.11
C LYS A 42 -0.58 13.58 6.60
N ARG A 43 -1.49 14.43 6.16
CA ARG A 43 -1.77 14.61 4.74
C ARG A 43 -0.54 15.18 4.04
N ASP A 44 -0.12 14.53 2.97
CA ASP A 44 0.96 15.00 2.11
C ASP A 44 0.41 15.98 1.06
N GLU A 45 0.56 17.28 1.32
CA GLU A 45 0.05 18.33 0.44
C GLU A 45 0.74 18.33 -0.92
N LYS A 46 2.03 17.96 -0.99
CA LYS A 46 2.78 17.88 -2.24
C LYS A 46 2.25 16.76 -3.13
N TYR A 47 1.97 15.59 -2.53
CA TYR A 47 1.34 14.48 -3.25
C TYR A 47 0.02 14.89 -3.89
N PHE A 48 -0.86 15.50 -3.12
CA PHE A 48 -2.16 15.94 -3.61
C PHE A 48 -2.05 17.02 -4.66
N SER A 49 -1.15 18.00 -4.51
CA SER A 49 -0.95 19.06 -5.50
C SER A 49 -0.49 18.50 -6.86
N LEU A 50 0.47 17.59 -6.85
CA LEU A 50 0.94 16.92 -8.06
C LEU A 50 -0.14 16.04 -8.70
N MET A 51 -0.92 15.34 -7.87
CA MET A 51 -2.04 14.51 -8.32
C MET A 51 -3.12 15.36 -9.02
N TYR A 52 -3.54 16.45 -8.40
CA TYR A 52 -4.57 17.35 -8.99
C TYR A 52 -4.07 17.97 -10.28
N ARG A 53 -2.84 18.50 -10.31
CA ARG A 53 -2.25 19.10 -11.50
C ARG A 53 -2.16 18.10 -12.66
N ARG A 54 -1.72 16.86 -12.38
CA ARG A 54 -1.70 15.80 -13.40
C ARG A 54 -3.09 15.46 -13.90
N ASN A 55 -4.07 15.35 -13.01
CA ASN A 55 -5.45 15.00 -13.38
C ASN A 55 -6.10 16.09 -14.21
N ASP A 56 -5.92 17.36 -13.85
CA ASP A 56 -6.42 18.51 -14.60
C ASP A 56 -5.89 18.53 -16.05
N LEU A 57 -4.56 18.36 -16.22
CA LEU A 57 -3.95 18.26 -17.53
C LEU A 57 -4.43 17.04 -18.32
N ARG A 58 -4.66 15.92 -17.64
CA ARG A 58 -5.18 14.70 -18.27
C ARG A 58 -6.61 14.87 -18.75
N ASP A 59 -7.45 15.48 -17.94
CA ASP A 59 -8.85 15.66 -18.25
C ASP A 59 -9.01 16.71 -19.38
N LYS A 60 -8.21 17.80 -19.35
CA LYS A 60 -8.09 18.75 -20.45
C LYS A 60 -7.64 18.08 -21.76
N LYS A 61 -6.66 17.15 -21.68
CA LYS A 61 -6.21 16.37 -22.84
C LYS A 61 -7.32 15.55 -23.47
N LYS A 62 -8.23 14.99 -22.66
CA LYS A 62 -9.35 14.16 -23.14
C LYS A 62 -10.45 14.98 -23.80
N GLU A 63 -10.75 16.16 -23.25
CA GLU A 63 -11.88 16.98 -23.69
C GLU A 63 -11.53 17.89 -24.87
N PHE A 64 -10.37 18.52 -24.82
CA PHE A 64 -10.01 19.59 -25.77
C PHE A 64 -8.71 19.33 -26.54
N GLY A 65 -7.95 18.33 -26.14
CA GLY A 65 -6.56 18.17 -26.56
C GLY A 65 -5.61 19.12 -25.82
N LEU A 66 -4.31 18.92 -25.98
CA LEU A 66 -3.28 19.78 -25.39
C LEU A 66 -2.46 20.46 -26.49
N GLY A 67 -2.08 21.71 -26.27
CA GLY A 67 -1.07 22.38 -27.08
C GLY A 67 0.33 21.78 -26.83
N LYS A 68 1.30 22.08 -27.73
CA LYS A 68 2.66 21.51 -27.62
C LYS A 68 3.32 21.80 -26.26
N GLU A 69 3.16 22.99 -25.72
CA GLU A 69 3.74 23.37 -24.42
C GLU A 69 3.04 22.64 -23.26
N GLU A 70 1.72 22.49 -23.34
CA GLU A 70 0.94 21.76 -22.34
C GLU A 70 1.23 20.25 -22.36
N GLU A 71 1.53 19.71 -23.53
CA GLU A 71 1.93 18.29 -23.64
C GLU A 71 3.28 18.04 -22.97
N VAL A 72 4.26 18.92 -23.15
CA VAL A 72 5.54 18.86 -22.44
C VAL A 72 5.33 18.99 -20.93
N LEU A 73 4.49 19.93 -20.49
CA LEU A 73 4.15 20.12 -19.09
C LEU A 73 3.44 18.86 -18.51
N PHE A 74 2.55 18.25 -19.26
CA PHE A 74 1.85 17.04 -18.84
C PHE A 74 2.83 15.86 -18.65
N VAL A 75 3.74 15.65 -19.60
CA VAL A 75 4.76 14.60 -19.50
C VAL A 75 5.65 14.84 -18.28
N LYS A 76 6.11 16.06 -18.06
CA LYS A 76 6.91 16.43 -16.90
C LYS A 76 6.17 16.21 -15.58
N THR A 77 4.96 16.73 -15.47
CA THR A 77 4.11 16.57 -14.25
C THR A 77 3.80 15.09 -13.97
N ARG A 78 3.56 14.31 -15.03
CA ARG A 78 3.33 12.87 -14.90
C ARG A 78 4.57 12.14 -14.37
N GLN A 79 5.77 12.55 -14.82
CA GLN A 79 7.02 11.97 -14.34
C GLN A 79 7.27 12.35 -12.88
N GLU A 80 7.17 13.65 -12.55
CA GLU A 80 7.31 14.15 -11.17
C GLU A 80 6.34 13.45 -10.20
N PHE A 81 5.08 13.28 -10.63
CA PHE A 81 4.10 12.55 -9.83
C PHE A 81 4.49 11.08 -9.62
N ARG A 82 4.98 10.40 -10.66
CA ARG A 82 5.38 8.99 -10.56
C ARG A 82 6.54 8.80 -9.59
N ASP A 83 7.56 9.63 -9.72
CA ASP A 83 8.76 9.55 -8.88
C ASP A 83 8.42 9.85 -7.42
N TYR A 84 7.59 10.87 -7.19
CA TYR A 84 7.16 11.22 -5.85
C TYR A 84 6.19 10.18 -5.25
N HIS A 85 5.30 9.64 -6.04
CA HIS A 85 4.38 8.57 -5.63
C HIS A 85 5.13 7.32 -5.18
N ALA A 86 6.19 6.94 -5.89
CA ALA A 86 7.03 5.82 -5.47
C ALA A 86 7.68 6.05 -4.08
N GLN A 87 8.13 7.28 -3.80
CA GLN A 87 8.65 7.64 -2.48
C GLN A 87 7.57 7.55 -1.38
N VAL A 88 6.37 8.06 -1.66
CA VAL A 88 5.25 8.00 -0.71
C VAL A 88 4.87 6.56 -0.38
N ILE A 89 4.82 5.67 -1.38
CA ILE A 89 4.55 4.24 -1.16
C ILE A 89 5.61 3.60 -0.26
N ASP A 90 6.90 3.88 -0.51
CA ASP A 90 7.99 3.33 0.31
C ASP A 90 7.94 3.85 1.76
N ASP A 91 7.62 5.13 1.95
CA ASP A 91 7.46 5.71 3.28
C ASP A 91 6.24 5.14 4.02
N GLU A 92 5.11 4.93 3.32
CA GLU A 92 3.92 4.27 3.89
C GLU A 92 4.22 2.82 4.28
N ASP A 93 4.93 2.07 3.45
CA ASP A 93 5.30 0.70 3.74
C ASP A 93 6.23 0.60 4.97
N ARG A 94 7.23 1.49 5.08
CA ARG A 94 8.07 1.57 6.30
C ARG A 94 7.26 1.87 7.54
N LEU A 95 6.27 2.74 7.43
CA LEU A 95 5.40 3.11 8.53
C LEU A 95 4.53 1.92 8.96
N ILE A 96 3.95 1.19 8.01
CA ILE A 96 3.18 -0.03 8.28
C ILE A 96 4.05 -1.10 8.96
N ARG A 97 5.27 -1.31 8.49
CA ARG A 97 6.24 -2.22 9.15
C ARG A 97 6.57 -1.78 10.57
N THR A 98 6.72 -0.49 10.80
CA THR A 98 6.96 0.06 12.14
C THR A 98 5.79 -0.20 13.07
N VAL A 99 4.56 0.03 12.61
CA VAL A 99 3.34 -0.25 13.37
C VAL A 99 3.25 -1.75 13.70
N ARG A 100 3.49 -2.62 12.73
CA ARG A 100 3.54 -4.08 12.96
C ARG A 100 4.58 -4.48 14.00
N GLY A 101 5.77 -3.90 13.93
CA GLY A 101 6.82 -4.14 14.92
C GLY A 101 6.43 -3.69 16.35
N ILE A 102 5.63 -2.62 16.47
CA ILE A 102 5.06 -2.20 17.77
C ILE A 102 4.02 -3.23 18.23
N MET A 103 3.09 -3.62 17.36
CA MET A 103 2.07 -4.61 17.66
C MET A 103 2.67 -5.94 18.11
N ASP A 104 3.71 -6.42 17.43
CA ASP A 104 4.37 -7.69 17.76
C ASP A 104 4.97 -7.69 19.17
N ARG A 105 5.48 -6.54 19.63
CA ARG A 105 5.98 -6.40 21.01
C ARG A 105 4.89 -6.49 22.08
N HIS A 106 3.63 -6.22 21.70
CA HIS A 106 2.50 -6.20 22.63
C HIS A 106 1.52 -7.37 22.45
N ARG A 107 1.83 -8.35 21.59
CA ARG A 107 0.97 -9.52 21.33
C ARG A 107 0.66 -10.34 22.58
N ASN A 108 1.54 -10.32 23.59
CA ASN A 108 1.31 -11.01 24.86
C ASN A 108 0.22 -10.33 25.71
N ASN A 109 -0.09 -9.06 25.45
CA ASN A 109 -1.02 -8.28 26.24
C ASN A 109 -2.42 -8.20 25.61
N ALA A 110 -2.48 -8.25 24.28
CA ALA A 110 -3.73 -8.16 23.52
C ALA A 110 -3.59 -8.79 22.14
N GLU A 111 -4.67 -9.34 21.65
CA GLU A 111 -4.80 -9.74 20.25
C GLU A 111 -5.07 -8.49 19.42
N MET A 112 -4.20 -8.19 18.47
CA MET A 112 -4.25 -6.96 17.68
C MET A 112 -4.28 -7.27 16.19
N PHE A 113 -5.17 -6.59 15.49
CA PHE A 113 -5.32 -6.64 14.05
C PHE A 113 -5.06 -5.26 13.45
N LEU A 114 -4.21 -5.19 12.45
CA LEU A 114 -4.00 -3.99 11.68
C LEU A 114 -4.97 -3.97 10.50
N GLY A 115 -5.61 -2.84 10.26
CA GLY A 115 -6.53 -2.63 9.15
C GLY A 115 -6.41 -1.23 8.59
N GLY A 116 -6.86 -1.04 7.36
CA GLY A 116 -6.90 0.27 6.69
C GLY A 116 -6.29 0.24 5.30
N VAL A 117 -6.61 1.26 4.50
CA VAL A 117 -6.18 1.33 3.10
C VAL A 117 -4.66 1.27 2.94
N PRO A 118 -3.84 1.99 3.72
CA PRO A 118 -2.38 1.92 3.59
C PRO A 118 -1.81 0.51 3.83
N MET A 119 -2.38 -0.23 4.80
CA MET A 119 -1.98 -1.60 5.07
C MET A 119 -2.32 -2.53 3.90
N ILE A 120 -3.54 -2.42 3.36
CA ILE A 120 -3.98 -3.24 2.23
C ILE A 120 -3.08 -2.97 1.01
N THR A 121 -2.75 -1.71 0.75
CA THR A 121 -1.85 -1.33 -0.35
C THR A 121 -0.46 -1.94 -0.18
N SER A 122 0.13 -1.82 1.01
CA SER A 122 1.44 -2.41 1.33
C SER A 122 1.43 -3.94 1.15
N ASP A 123 0.40 -4.62 1.67
CA ASP A 123 0.28 -6.07 1.54
C ASP A 123 0.08 -6.53 0.10
N MET A 124 -0.76 -5.82 -0.67
CA MET A 124 -0.97 -6.13 -2.09
C MET A 124 0.32 -6.02 -2.91
N ILE A 125 1.12 -4.98 -2.67
CA ILE A 125 2.41 -4.81 -3.35
C ILE A 125 3.34 -5.97 -2.99
N GLY A 126 3.46 -6.30 -1.69
CA GLY A 126 4.28 -7.42 -1.24
C GLY A 126 3.84 -8.78 -1.81
N PHE A 127 2.53 -9.02 -1.92
CA PHE A 127 2.02 -10.24 -2.56
C PHE A 127 2.33 -10.28 -4.05
N ILE A 128 2.16 -9.17 -4.77
CA ILE A 128 2.47 -9.10 -6.21
C ILE A 128 3.96 -9.34 -6.45
N GLU A 129 4.84 -8.74 -5.66
CA GLU A 129 6.28 -8.97 -5.76
C GLU A 129 6.64 -10.44 -5.52
N HIS A 130 6.11 -11.04 -4.46
CA HIS A 130 6.34 -12.44 -4.14
C HIS A 130 5.79 -13.40 -5.20
N ASP A 131 4.57 -13.14 -5.68
CA ASP A 131 3.95 -13.94 -6.73
C ASP A 131 4.72 -13.83 -8.04
N LEU A 132 5.16 -12.63 -8.41
CA LEU A 132 5.94 -12.41 -9.61
C LEU A 132 7.29 -13.12 -9.56
N GLU A 133 7.97 -13.10 -8.42
CA GLU A 133 9.22 -13.82 -8.20
C GLU A 133 9.00 -15.35 -8.29
N THR A 134 8.03 -15.86 -7.55
CA THR A 134 7.77 -17.31 -7.46
C THR A 134 7.20 -17.88 -8.76
N PHE A 135 6.14 -17.25 -9.30
CA PHE A 135 5.51 -17.68 -10.52
C PHE A 135 6.37 -17.40 -11.76
N GLY A 136 7.02 -16.22 -11.81
CA GLY A 136 7.90 -15.86 -12.91
C GLY A 136 9.04 -16.87 -13.07
N LEU A 137 9.68 -17.24 -11.96
CA LEU A 137 10.73 -18.26 -11.97
C LEU A 137 10.19 -19.64 -12.35
N GLY A 138 9.01 -20.01 -11.84
CA GLY A 138 8.34 -21.28 -12.14
C GLY A 138 7.97 -21.40 -13.62
N VAL A 139 7.36 -20.37 -14.20
CA VAL A 139 7.01 -20.33 -15.63
C VAL A 139 8.26 -20.35 -16.50
N LEU A 140 9.30 -19.61 -16.12
CA LEU A 140 10.58 -19.62 -16.84
C LEU A 140 11.21 -21.02 -16.85
N ALA A 141 11.27 -21.67 -15.70
CA ALA A 141 11.80 -23.04 -15.59
C ALA A 141 10.97 -24.04 -16.42
N PHE A 142 9.64 -23.92 -16.38
CA PHE A 142 8.73 -24.74 -17.15
C PHE A 142 8.92 -24.56 -18.67
N LEU A 143 9.06 -23.31 -19.13
CA LEU A 143 9.34 -23.00 -20.53
C LEU A 143 10.68 -23.59 -20.97
N ILE A 144 11.73 -23.46 -20.18
CA ILE A 144 13.04 -24.07 -20.47
C ILE A 144 12.92 -25.58 -20.59
N LEU A 145 12.18 -26.20 -19.68
CA LEU A 145 11.97 -27.67 -19.68
C LEU A 145 11.24 -28.11 -20.95
N ILE A 146 10.12 -27.47 -21.30
CA ILE A 146 9.37 -27.81 -22.54
C ILE A 146 10.23 -27.59 -23.75
N LEU A 147 10.89 -26.46 -23.91
CA LEU A 147 11.74 -26.15 -25.05
C LEU A 147 12.90 -27.16 -25.17
N SER A 148 13.50 -27.55 -24.04
CA SER A 148 14.56 -28.54 -23.98
C SER A 148 14.08 -29.94 -24.44
N LEU A 149 12.85 -30.30 -24.03
CA LEU A 149 12.24 -31.59 -24.43
C LEU A 149 11.96 -31.66 -25.94
N PHE A 150 11.46 -30.55 -26.52
CA PHE A 150 11.12 -30.48 -27.94
C PHE A 150 12.35 -30.40 -28.85
N PHE A 151 13.26 -29.50 -28.52
CA PHE A 151 14.37 -29.17 -29.43
C PHE A 151 15.62 -30.05 -29.24
N LYS A 152 15.77 -30.74 -28.09
CA LYS A 152 16.93 -31.64 -27.78
C LYS A 152 18.33 -31.03 -28.02
N LYS A 153 18.42 -29.75 -28.39
CA LYS A 153 19.65 -28.97 -28.65
C LYS A 153 19.59 -27.66 -27.94
N PHE A 154 20.50 -27.41 -27.03
CA PHE A 154 20.58 -26.22 -26.18
C PHE A 154 20.60 -24.88 -26.96
N ARG A 155 21.21 -24.86 -28.15
CA ARG A 155 21.25 -23.64 -28.99
C ARG A 155 19.87 -23.13 -29.41
N TRP A 156 18.89 -24.01 -29.59
CA TRP A 156 17.52 -23.66 -29.99
C TRP A 156 16.64 -23.22 -28.81
N VAL A 157 17.07 -23.52 -27.59
CA VAL A 157 16.44 -23.03 -26.37
C VAL A 157 16.99 -21.66 -26.01
N ALA A 158 18.29 -21.43 -26.19
CA ALA A 158 18.95 -20.18 -25.84
C ALA A 158 18.47 -18.97 -26.69
N LEU A 159 18.10 -19.21 -27.96
CA LEU A 159 17.72 -18.15 -28.89
C LEU A 159 16.37 -17.47 -28.52
N PRO A 160 15.26 -18.17 -28.28
CA PRO A 160 14.02 -17.55 -27.82
C PRO A 160 14.16 -16.97 -26.40
N MET A 161 14.96 -17.59 -25.52
CA MET A 161 15.20 -17.08 -24.16
C MET A 161 15.95 -15.73 -24.18
N SER A 162 16.98 -15.59 -25.02
CA SER A 162 17.68 -14.30 -25.17
C SER A 162 16.77 -13.22 -25.75
N CYS A 163 15.88 -13.56 -26.68
CA CYS A 163 14.87 -12.64 -27.20
C CYS A 163 13.92 -12.15 -26.09
N CYS A 164 13.42 -13.05 -25.25
CA CYS A 164 12.55 -12.68 -24.13
C CYS A 164 13.27 -11.76 -23.12
N ILE A 165 14.52 -12.04 -22.77
CA ILE A 165 15.31 -11.23 -21.84
C ILE A 165 15.60 -9.81 -22.39
N ILE A 166 15.81 -9.68 -23.70
CA ILE A 166 16.07 -8.39 -24.35
C ILE A 166 14.79 -7.53 -24.44
N THR A 167 13.61 -8.18 -24.47
CA THR A 167 12.32 -7.50 -24.68
C THR A 167 11.69 -7.02 -23.36
N VAL A 168 12.11 -7.58 -22.23
CA VAL A 168 11.69 -7.19 -20.87
C VAL A 168 12.61 -6.12 -20.32
#